data_c4534449f9405c37e7c3835ed86bb3b7
#
_entry.id   c4534449f9405c37e7c3835ed86bb3b7
#
_cell.length_a   1.000
_cell.length_b   1.000
_cell.length_c   1.000
_cell.angle_alpha   90.00
_cell.angle_beta   90.00
_cell.angle_gamma   90.00
#
_symmetry.space_group_name_H-M   'P 1'
#
loop_
_entity.id
_entity.type
_entity.pdbx_description
1 polymer ?
#
loop_
_entity_poly.entity_id
_entity_poly.type
_entity_poly.pdbx_seq_one_letter_code
_entity_poly.pdbx_strand_id
1 'polypeptide(L)'
;MSQNVDVFSEATPEVKLRTKKMMMWLIIFAVVMLFAGITSALMVLKGKIMWMHVTVSGWFWWSLVWVILSSIPMYLAVKLLKDGKTKASMLMLAVTFLLGISFTITQNAGWTELSERGMGYTISKTPEGLDAYHWNPLGKFTGAYGEDYWIESRGKALVQWNGEFYDADDVNHEKPKTAQVMSTFNASGALISVLVYLHIIHLALGLIYLLININRLRIGKLSASNYMSLHANGMYWHFMGILWVYLFLFVFFIY
;
A
#
# COMPACT_ATOMS: atom_id res chain seq x y z
N MET A 1 14.20 -38.21 -29.28
CA MET A 1 13.18 -37.15 -29.25
C MET A 1 12.30 -37.37 -28.02
N SER A 2 12.62 -36.74 -26.88
CA SER A 2 11.76 -36.79 -25.69
C SER A 2 10.54 -35.92 -25.98
N GLN A 3 9.36 -36.53 -26.09
CA GLN A 3 8.11 -35.78 -26.06
C GLN A 3 8.01 -35.08 -24.70
N ASN A 4 8.13 -33.78 -24.68
CA ASN A 4 7.72 -32.96 -23.54
C ASN A 4 6.19 -33.14 -23.41
N VAL A 5 5.76 -34.16 -22.71
CA VAL A 5 4.36 -34.34 -22.33
C VAL A 5 4.04 -33.20 -21.36
N ASP A 6 3.25 -32.25 -21.83
CA ASP A 6 2.79 -31.14 -20.99
C ASP A 6 1.75 -31.69 -19.99
N VAL A 7 2.28 -32.27 -18.90
CA VAL A 7 1.53 -32.95 -17.82
C VAL A 7 0.34 -32.09 -17.33
N PHE A 8 0.46 -30.76 -17.47
CA PHE A 8 -0.62 -29.86 -17.09
C PHE A 8 -1.77 -29.82 -18.12
N SER A 9 -1.51 -30.14 -19.39
CA SER A 9 -2.56 -30.19 -20.41
C SER A 9 -3.50 -31.38 -20.24
N GLU A 10 -2.99 -32.50 -19.74
CA GLU A 10 -3.73 -33.76 -19.52
C GLU A 10 -4.44 -33.81 -18.15
N ALA A 11 -4.15 -32.86 -17.24
CA ALA A 11 -4.75 -32.86 -15.90
C ALA A 11 -6.27 -32.63 -15.96
N THR A 12 -7.01 -33.31 -15.09
CA THR A 12 -8.45 -33.15 -14.98
C THR A 12 -8.82 -31.71 -14.58
N PRO A 13 -10.03 -31.22 -14.93
CA PRO A 13 -10.48 -29.88 -14.56
C PRO A 13 -10.35 -29.59 -13.05
N GLU A 14 -10.61 -30.58 -12.20
CA GLU A 14 -10.49 -30.45 -10.75
C GLU A 14 -9.05 -30.24 -10.28
N VAL A 15 -8.10 -30.98 -10.87
CA VAL A 15 -6.67 -30.81 -10.57
C VAL A 15 -6.20 -29.43 -11.00
N LYS A 16 -6.57 -28.95 -12.19
CA LYS A 16 -6.27 -27.59 -12.68
C LYS A 16 -6.83 -26.53 -11.73
N LEU A 17 -8.03 -26.72 -11.22
CA LEU A 17 -8.70 -25.88 -10.26
C LEU A 17 -7.92 -25.78 -8.95
N ARG A 18 -7.61 -26.95 -8.38
CA ARG A 18 -6.88 -27.07 -7.10
C ARG A 18 -5.49 -26.44 -7.20
N THR A 19 -4.77 -26.71 -8.28
CA THR A 19 -3.42 -26.17 -8.53
C THR A 19 -3.44 -24.63 -8.60
N LYS A 20 -4.36 -24.05 -9.39
CA LYS A 20 -4.49 -22.57 -9.47
C LYS A 20 -4.82 -21.93 -8.13
N LYS A 21 -5.69 -22.56 -7.35
CA LYS A 21 -6.03 -22.08 -6.01
C LYS A 21 -4.82 -22.15 -5.08
N MET A 22 -4.08 -23.26 -5.12
CA MET A 22 -2.87 -23.42 -4.31
C MET A 22 -1.79 -22.41 -4.69
N MET A 23 -1.55 -22.20 -6.00
CA MET A 23 -0.60 -21.17 -6.46
C MET A 23 -0.99 -19.76 -5.98
N MET A 24 -2.28 -19.42 -6.02
CA MET A 24 -2.74 -18.13 -5.50
C MET A 24 -2.48 -17.98 -4.00
N TRP A 25 -2.71 -19.03 -3.20
CA TRP A 25 -2.40 -19.00 -1.77
C TRP A 25 -0.90 -18.86 -1.49
N LEU A 26 -0.04 -19.50 -2.30
CA LEU A 26 1.42 -19.33 -2.19
C LEU A 26 1.84 -17.89 -2.49
N ILE A 27 1.25 -17.26 -3.51
CA ILE A 27 1.50 -15.84 -3.82
C ILE A 27 1.06 -14.95 -2.66
N ILE A 28 -0.17 -15.15 -2.14
CA ILE A 28 -0.68 -14.40 -0.99
C ILE A 28 0.24 -14.56 0.22
N PHE A 29 0.68 -15.79 0.52
CA PHE A 29 1.57 -16.05 1.63
C PHE A 29 2.93 -15.35 1.46
N ALA A 30 3.52 -15.37 0.26
CA ALA A 30 4.76 -14.66 -0.03
C ALA A 30 4.62 -13.14 0.18
N VAL A 31 3.49 -12.56 -0.25
CA VAL A 31 3.21 -11.13 -0.03
C VAL A 31 3.04 -10.83 1.46
N VAL A 32 2.30 -11.67 2.21
CA VAL A 32 2.16 -11.52 3.68
C VAL A 32 3.52 -11.54 4.36
N MET A 33 4.40 -12.49 4.02
CA MET A 33 5.74 -12.57 4.60
C MET A 33 6.58 -11.32 4.32
N LEU A 34 6.51 -10.79 3.10
CA LEU A 34 7.22 -9.58 2.72
C LEU A 34 6.77 -8.37 3.55
N PHE A 35 5.47 -8.14 3.63
CA PHE A 35 4.92 -7.00 4.39
C PHE A 35 5.11 -7.18 5.90
N ALA A 36 4.93 -8.37 6.44
CA ALA A 36 5.20 -8.68 7.84
C ALA A 36 6.66 -8.44 8.22
N GLY A 37 7.60 -8.80 7.33
CA GLY A 37 9.02 -8.55 7.53
C GLY A 37 9.34 -7.05 7.64
N ILE A 38 8.80 -6.23 6.72
CA ILE A 38 9.04 -4.78 6.72
C ILE A 38 8.38 -4.12 7.94
N THR A 39 7.13 -4.47 8.27
CA THR A 39 6.44 -3.90 9.44
C THR A 39 7.10 -4.32 10.75
N SER A 40 7.60 -5.56 10.84
CA SER A 40 8.41 -6.01 11.97
C SER A 40 9.71 -5.21 12.10
N ALA A 41 10.41 -4.94 11.00
CA ALA A 41 11.59 -4.10 11.00
C ALA A 41 11.31 -2.68 11.48
N LEU A 42 10.19 -2.09 11.03
CA LEU A 42 9.72 -0.78 11.49
C LEU A 42 9.47 -0.78 13.01
N MET A 43 8.80 -1.79 13.56
CA MET A 43 8.54 -1.90 14.99
C MET A 43 9.83 -1.98 15.82
N VAL A 44 10.83 -2.71 15.34
CA VAL A 44 12.15 -2.79 16.01
C VAL A 44 12.88 -1.44 15.95
N LEU A 45 12.75 -0.71 14.86
CA LEU A 45 13.39 0.59 14.69
C LEU A 45 12.73 1.70 15.51
N LYS A 46 11.42 1.65 15.75
CA LYS A 46 10.68 2.66 16.50
C LYS A 46 11.33 3.01 17.85
N GLY A 47 11.84 2.03 18.58
CA GLY A 47 12.52 2.26 19.86
C GLY A 47 13.92 2.87 19.77
N LYS A 48 14.50 2.97 18.56
CA LYS A 48 15.89 3.40 18.34
C LYS A 48 16.02 4.72 17.59
N ILE A 49 14.99 5.10 16.84
CA ILE A 49 14.97 6.29 15.99
C ILE A 49 13.89 7.26 16.49
N MET A 50 14.09 8.54 16.20
CA MET A 50 13.05 9.53 16.42
C MET A 50 11.96 9.37 15.38
N TRP A 51 10.72 9.39 15.84
CA TRP A 51 9.56 9.12 15.01
C TRP A 51 8.69 10.37 14.87
N MET A 52 8.28 10.66 13.65
CA MET A 52 7.36 11.74 13.38
C MET A 52 5.95 11.20 13.22
N HIS A 53 5.07 11.69 14.05
CA HIS A 53 3.63 11.48 13.91
C HIS A 53 3.03 12.63 13.10
N VAL A 54 2.19 12.30 12.14
CA VAL A 54 1.49 13.26 11.29
C VAL A 54 0.00 12.98 11.31
N THR A 55 -0.78 14.03 11.29
CA THR A 55 -2.25 13.91 11.18
C THR A 55 -2.64 13.26 9.85
N VAL A 56 -3.58 12.32 9.92
CA VAL A 56 -4.04 11.55 8.75
C VAL A 56 -4.76 12.47 7.77
N SER A 57 -4.29 12.54 6.53
CA SER A 57 -4.99 13.27 5.47
C SER A 57 -6.37 12.67 5.19
N GLY A 58 -7.35 13.53 4.92
CA GLY A 58 -8.71 13.12 4.56
C GLY A 58 -8.78 12.20 3.33
N TRP A 59 -7.81 12.28 2.41
CA TRP A 59 -7.73 11.43 1.23
C TRP A 59 -7.57 9.94 1.57
N PHE A 60 -6.87 9.61 2.66
CA PHE A 60 -6.70 8.20 3.08
C PHE A 60 -8.00 7.59 3.60
N TRP A 61 -8.86 8.37 4.23
CA TRP A 61 -10.20 7.91 4.62
C TRP A 61 -11.06 7.58 3.40
N TRP A 62 -11.02 8.43 2.36
CA TRP A 62 -11.70 8.14 1.11
C TRP A 62 -11.14 6.89 0.42
N SER A 63 -9.82 6.69 0.44
CA SER A 63 -9.23 5.48 -0.11
C SER A 63 -9.71 4.22 0.61
N LEU A 64 -9.87 4.28 1.95
CA LEU A 64 -10.42 3.18 2.73
C LEU A 64 -11.86 2.85 2.31
N VAL A 65 -12.69 3.88 2.11
CA VAL A 65 -14.06 3.72 1.61
C VAL A 65 -14.07 3.03 0.24
N TRP A 66 -13.25 3.49 -0.71
CA TRP A 66 -13.20 2.92 -2.06
C TRP A 66 -12.76 1.45 -2.07
N VAL A 67 -11.77 1.08 -1.27
CA VAL A 67 -11.28 -0.31 -1.23
C VAL A 67 -12.33 -1.26 -0.63
N ILE A 68 -13.03 -0.84 0.42
CA ILE A 68 -14.11 -1.63 1.02
C ILE A 68 -15.27 -1.78 0.03
N LEU A 69 -15.72 -0.67 -0.57
CA LEU A 69 -16.80 -0.69 -1.56
C LEU A 69 -16.45 -1.55 -2.78
N SER A 70 -15.20 -1.58 -3.24
CA SER A 70 -14.77 -2.36 -4.40
C SER A 70 -14.85 -3.87 -4.19
N SER A 71 -14.84 -4.32 -2.95
CA SER A 71 -14.96 -5.74 -2.58
C SER A 71 -16.34 -6.31 -2.90
N ILE A 72 -17.40 -5.50 -2.81
CA ILE A 72 -18.79 -5.93 -3.06
C ILE A 72 -19.00 -6.31 -4.54
N PRO A 73 -18.75 -5.42 -5.53
CA PRO A 73 -18.94 -5.78 -6.93
C PRO A 73 -17.97 -6.88 -7.39
N MET A 74 -16.76 -6.98 -6.82
CA MET A 74 -15.85 -8.09 -7.11
C MET A 74 -16.42 -9.43 -6.69
N TYR A 75 -16.98 -9.54 -5.48
CA TYR A 75 -17.66 -10.74 -5.01
C TYR A 75 -18.87 -11.08 -5.89
N LEU A 76 -19.70 -10.08 -6.21
CA LEU A 76 -20.88 -10.26 -7.07
C LEU A 76 -20.49 -10.70 -8.47
N ALA A 77 -19.40 -10.19 -9.04
CA ALA A 77 -18.91 -10.58 -10.35
C ALA A 77 -18.61 -12.08 -10.43
N VAL A 78 -17.90 -12.61 -9.43
CA VAL A 78 -17.59 -14.05 -9.36
C VAL A 78 -18.86 -14.88 -9.22
N LYS A 79 -19.81 -14.46 -8.36
CA LYS A 79 -21.07 -15.14 -8.14
C LYS A 79 -21.94 -15.17 -9.41
N LEU A 80 -22.13 -14.00 -10.05
CA LEU A 80 -22.93 -13.87 -11.28
C LEU A 80 -22.34 -14.69 -12.43
N LEU A 81 -21.01 -14.80 -12.53
CA LEU A 81 -20.39 -15.64 -13.54
C LEU A 81 -20.67 -17.13 -13.30
N LYS A 82 -20.64 -17.59 -12.06
CA LYS A 82 -21.04 -18.97 -11.69
C LYS A 82 -22.50 -19.26 -12.03
N ASP A 83 -23.37 -18.27 -11.87
CA ASP A 83 -24.79 -18.34 -12.20
C ASP A 83 -25.06 -18.21 -13.74
N GLY A 84 -24.01 -18.16 -14.57
CA GLY A 84 -24.13 -18.02 -16.01
C GLY A 84 -24.48 -16.60 -16.53
N LYS A 85 -24.62 -15.61 -15.64
CA LYS A 85 -24.98 -14.22 -15.96
C LYS A 85 -23.77 -13.40 -16.40
N THR A 86 -23.20 -13.72 -17.56
CA THR A 86 -21.94 -13.16 -18.07
C THR A 86 -21.96 -11.64 -18.21
N LYS A 87 -23.05 -11.06 -18.75
CA LYS A 87 -23.15 -9.59 -18.94
C LYS A 87 -23.17 -8.85 -17.60
N ALA A 88 -23.91 -9.36 -16.63
CA ALA A 88 -23.98 -8.77 -15.29
C ALA A 88 -22.62 -8.90 -14.55
N SER A 89 -21.94 -10.04 -14.69
CA SER A 89 -20.59 -10.23 -14.18
C SER A 89 -19.60 -9.22 -14.77
N MET A 90 -19.67 -8.98 -16.10
CA MET A 90 -18.82 -7.99 -16.76
C MET A 90 -19.07 -6.58 -16.25
N LEU A 91 -20.33 -6.19 -16.02
CA LEU A 91 -20.67 -4.90 -15.43
C LEU A 91 -20.06 -4.73 -14.03
N MET A 92 -20.19 -5.76 -13.19
CA MET A 92 -19.62 -5.73 -11.83
C MET A 92 -18.08 -5.63 -11.84
N LEU A 93 -17.41 -6.29 -12.80
CA LEU A 93 -15.96 -6.16 -12.96
C LEU A 93 -15.57 -4.74 -13.41
N ALA A 94 -16.34 -4.13 -14.32
CA ALA A 94 -16.09 -2.75 -14.73
C ALA A 94 -16.27 -1.77 -13.55
N VAL A 95 -17.29 -1.96 -12.71
CA VAL A 95 -17.48 -1.18 -11.48
C VAL A 95 -16.31 -1.37 -10.52
N THR A 96 -15.86 -2.62 -10.32
CA THR A 96 -14.68 -2.90 -9.48
C THR A 96 -13.44 -2.18 -9.99
N PHE A 97 -13.23 -2.18 -11.30
CA PHE A 97 -12.11 -1.52 -11.93
C PHE A 97 -12.15 0.01 -11.73
N LEU A 98 -13.31 0.64 -11.93
CA LEU A 98 -13.48 2.07 -11.69
C LEU A 98 -13.24 2.46 -10.22
N LEU A 99 -13.74 1.67 -9.27
CA LEU A 99 -13.48 1.88 -7.85
C LEU A 99 -12.00 1.69 -7.51
N GLY A 100 -11.31 0.75 -8.17
CA GLY A 100 -9.86 0.58 -8.03
C GLY A 100 -9.05 1.76 -8.56
N ILE A 101 -9.49 2.39 -9.66
CA ILE A 101 -8.90 3.63 -10.16
C ILE A 101 -9.16 4.78 -9.18
N SER A 102 -10.38 4.92 -8.68
CA SER A 102 -10.72 5.95 -7.68
C SER A 102 -9.87 5.82 -6.43
N PHE A 103 -9.65 4.59 -5.95
CA PHE A 103 -8.72 4.29 -4.87
C PHE A 103 -7.29 4.78 -5.21
N THR A 104 -6.78 4.45 -6.40
CA THR A 104 -5.42 4.86 -6.81
C THR A 104 -5.27 6.38 -6.87
N ILE A 105 -6.29 7.10 -7.35
CA ILE A 105 -6.30 8.57 -7.42
C ILE A 105 -6.27 9.16 -6.00
N THR A 106 -7.15 8.71 -5.11
CA THR A 106 -7.20 9.21 -3.72
C THR A 106 -5.93 8.88 -2.95
N GLN A 107 -5.32 7.73 -3.20
CA GLN A 107 -4.03 7.36 -2.65
C GLN A 107 -2.92 8.32 -3.10
N ASN A 108 -2.83 8.55 -4.40
CA ASN A 108 -1.83 9.47 -4.93
C ASN A 108 -2.01 10.90 -4.37
N ALA A 109 -3.25 11.39 -4.28
CA ALA A 109 -3.55 12.69 -3.68
C ALA A 109 -3.11 12.76 -2.20
N GLY A 110 -3.40 11.71 -1.41
CA GLY A 110 -2.98 11.64 -0.01
C GLY A 110 -1.46 11.64 0.17
N TRP A 111 -0.74 10.89 -0.66
CA TRP A 111 0.73 10.87 -0.62
C TRP A 111 1.36 12.17 -1.13
N THR A 112 0.75 12.83 -2.12
CA THR A 112 1.20 14.16 -2.58
C THR A 112 1.06 15.17 -1.46
N GLU A 113 -0.09 15.21 -0.78
CA GLU A 113 -0.32 16.09 0.37
C GLU A 113 0.69 15.82 1.51
N LEU A 114 0.92 14.56 1.88
CA LEU A 114 1.94 14.22 2.89
C LEU A 114 3.35 14.60 2.45
N SER A 115 3.66 14.44 1.16
CA SER A 115 4.95 14.84 0.60
C SER A 115 5.15 16.35 0.63
N GLU A 116 4.11 17.13 0.32
CA GLU A 116 4.12 18.60 0.41
C GLU A 116 4.29 19.07 1.87
N ARG A 117 3.74 18.31 2.82
CA ARG A 117 3.94 18.53 4.25
C ARG A 117 5.31 18.05 4.76
N GLY A 118 6.18 17.49 3.90
CA GLY A 118 7.53 17.04 4.23
C GLY A 118 7.65 15.57 4.64
N MET A 119 6.56 14.80 4.62
CA MET A 119 6.60 13.34 4.78
C MET A 119 6.69 12.66 3.42
N GLY A 120 7.85 12.22 3.03
CA GLY A 120 8.00 11.43 1.82
C GLY A 120 9.37 11.55 1.20
N TYR A 121 9.64 10.66 0.27
CA TYR A 121 10.83 10.70 -0.55
C TYR A 121 10.67 11.79 -1.62
N THR A 122 10.95 13.05 -1.28
CA THR A 122 11.05 14.10 -2.29
C THR A 122 12.48 14.18 -2.78
N ILE A 123 12.71 13.78 -4.03
CA ILE A 123 13.89 14.17 -4.76
C ILE A 123 13.74 15.67 -5.02
N SER A 124 14.29 16.49 -4.15
CA SER A 124 14.38 17.93 -4.37
C SER A 124 15.40 18.16 -5.49
N LYS A 125 14.92 18.45 -6.68
CA LYS A 125 15.78 19.05 -7.71
C LYS A 125 16.07 20.48 -7.25
N THR A 126 17.25 20.71 -6.70
CA THR A 126 17.76 22.08 -6.55
C THR A 126 18.02 22.68 -7.94
N PRO A 127 17.83 24.00 -8.12
CA PRO A 127 18.09 24.67 -9.41
C PRO A 127 19.53 24.54 -9.90
N GLU A 128 20.45 24.10 -9.06
CA GLU A 128 21.91 24.02 -9.31
C GLU A 128 22.39 22.64 -9.76
N GLY A 129 21.52 21.81 -10.35
CA GLY A 129 21.92 20.59 -11.09
C GLY A 129 22.73 19.60 -10.29
N LEU A 130 22.10 18.47 -10.03
CA LEU A 130 22.75 17.16 -9.88
C LEU A 130 23.54 16.96 -8.62
N ASP A 131 23.76 16.88 -7.67
CA ASP A 131 24.68 16.19 -6.76
C ASP A 131 24.53 16.40 -5.25
N ALA A 132 23.44 17.00 -4.84
CA ALA A 132 23.17 17.02 -3.41
C ALA A 132 21.79 16.43 -3.14
N TYR A 133 21.73 15.16 -2.77
CA TYR A 133 20.63 14.60 -2.01
C TYR A 133 20.56 15.32 -0.65
N HIS A 134 20.37 16.63 -0.68
CA HIS A 134 20.08 17.42 0.51
C HIS A 134 18.60 17.26 0.82
N TRP A 135 18.31 16.18 1.47
CA TRP A 135 17.06 15.98 2.07
C TRP A 135 17.00 16.80 3.36
N ASN A 136 16.33 17.93 3.30
CA ASN A 136 15.97 18.71 4.48
C ASN A 136 14.46 18.53 4.71
N PRO A 137 14.04 17.52 5.48
CA PRO A 137 12.62 17.27 5.72
C PRO A 137 11.93 18.42 6.44
N LEU A 138 12.65 19.13 7.28
CA LEU A 138 12.14 20.25 8.06
C LEU A 138 12.15 21.58 7.29
N GLY A 139 12.95 21.72 6.23
CA GLY A 139 13.00 22.94 5.42
C GLY A 139 11.81 23.17 4.50
N LYS A 140 10.97 22.16 4.30
CA LYS A 140 9.72 22.25 3.50
C LYS A 140 8.46 22.05 4.34
N PHE A 141 8.60 21.92 5.65
CA PHE A 141 7.47 21.72 6.54
C PHE A 141 6.68 23.02 6.66
N THR A 142 5.45 23.03 6.15
CA THR A 142 4.50 24.13 6.28
C THR A 142 3.53 23.94 7.44
N GLY A 143 3.59 22.79 8.13
CA GLY A 143 2.73 22.45 9.26
C GLY A 143 3.21 23.05 10.58
N ALA A 144 2.28 23.30 11.49
CA ALA A 144 2.56 23.75 12.86
C ALA A 144 2.96 22.57 13.75
N TYR A 145 4.10 22.70 14.45
CA TYR A 145 4.53 21.68 15.42
C TYR A 145 3.56 21.61 16.59
N GLY A 146 3.15 20.38 16.93
CA GLY A 146 2.17 20.12 17.99
C GLY A 146 0.71 20.05 17.52
N GLU A 147 0.38 20.61 16.34
CA GLU A 147 -0.95 20.56 15.75
C GLU A 147 -0.99 19.61 14.54
N ASP A 148 -0.15 19.85 13.54
CA ASP A 148 -0.10 19.06 12.31
C ASP A 148 0.84 17.86 12.43
N TYR A 149 1.90 18.00 13.21
CA TYR A 149 2.88 16.93 13.45
C TYR A 149 3.61 17.11 14.79
N TRP A 150 4.11 16.00 15.31
CA TRP A 150 5.03 15.98 16.45
C TRP A 150 6.07 14.89 16.29
N ILE A 151 7.22 15.08 16.94
CA ILE A 151 8.34 14.13 16.90
C ILE A 151 8.46 13.49 18.27
N GLU A 152 8.46 12.15 18.28
CA GLU A 152 8.61 11.34 19.48
C GLU A 152 10.03 10.78 19.55
N SER A 153 10.62 10.87 20.74
CA SER A 153 11.88 10.25 21.09
C SER A 153 11.71 9.45 22.36
N ARG A 154 11.94 8.15 22.32
CA ARG A 154 11.84 7.24 23.47
C ARG A 154 10.51 7.32 24.24
N GLY A 155 9.40 7.46 23.52
CA GLY A 155 8.06 7.53 24.12
C GLY A 155 7.67 8.92 24.65
N LYS A 156 8.50 9.97 24.42
CA LYS A 156 8.18 11.35 24.78
C LYS A 156 8.23 12.25 23.57
N ALA A 157 7.26 13.16 23.45
CA ALA A 157 7.30 14.19 22.42
C ALA A 157 8.43 15.17 22.69
N LEU A 158 9.16 15.55 21.64
CA LEU A 158 10.18 16.60 21.72
C LEU A 158 9.52 17.96 21.87
N VAL A 159 10.24 18.92 22.42
CA VAL A 159 9.83 20.33 22.49
C VAL A 159 10.55 21.11 21.39
N GLN A 160 9.80 21.90 20.63
CA GLN A 160 10.39 22.82 19.66
C GLN A 160 10.56 24.20 20.29
N TRP A 161 11.80 24.70 20.30
CA TRP A 161 12.15 26.03 20.80
C TRP A 161 13.12 26.71 19.83
N ASN A 162 12.80 27.93 19.41
CA ASN A 162 13.62 28.70 18.44
C ASN A 162 14.03 27.94 17.17
N GLY A 163 13.17 27.05 16.66
CA GLY A 163 13.46 26.26 15.45
C GLY A 163 14.31 25.01 15.68
N GLU A 164 14.71 24.72 16.92
CA GLU A 164 15.44 23.52 17.30
C GLU A 164 14.58 22.60 18.16
N PHE A 165 14.94 21.31 18.21
CA PHE A 165 14.24 20.27 18.98
C PHE A 165 15.04 19.89 20.22
N TYR A 166 14.33 19.75 21.34
CA TYR A 166 14.90 19.40 22.64
C TYR A 166 14.10 18.26 23.28
N ASP A 167 14.75 17.46 24.13
CA ASP A 167 14.01 16.49 24.96
C ASP A 167 13.07 17.22 25.90
N ALA A 168 11.90 16.62 26.17
CA ALA A 168 10.94 17.18 27.13
C ALA A 168 11.51 17.38 28.56
N ASP A 169 12.56 16.65 28.89
CA ASP A 169 13.24 16.73 30.21
C ASP A 169 14.34 17.83 30.23
N ASP A 170 14.69 18.39 29.07
CA ASP A 170 15.72 19.46 28.99
C ASP A 170 15.07 20.84 29.09
N VAL A 171 14.75 21.22 30.34
CA VAL A 171 14.07 22.50 30.67
C VAL A 171 14.90 23.73 30.26
N ASN A 172 16.23 23.62 30.29
CA ASN A 172 17.14 24.72 30.00
C ASN A 172 17.51 24.85 28.52
N HIS A 173 17.04 23.93 27.66
CA HIS A 173 17.34 23.90 26.20
C HIS A 173 18.86 23.91 25.92
N GLU A 174 19.64 23.15 26.68
CA GLU A 174 21.11 23.11 26.56
C GLU A 174 21.60 22.11 25.49
N LYS A 175 20.79 21.08 25.17
CA LYS A 175 21.20 19.96 24.30
C LYS A 175 20.27 19.81 23.08
N PRO A 176 20.49 20.59 22.01
CA PRO A 176 19.68 20.48 20.82
C PRO A 176 19.82 19.10 20.16
N LYS A 177 18.71 18.49 19.78
CA LYS A 177 18.62 17.20 19.09
C LYS A 177 18.29 17.29 17.61
N THR A 178 18.24 18.48 17.07
CA THR A 178 17.86 18.75 15.68
C THR A 178 18.65 17.94 14.67
N ALA A 179 19.98 17.83 14.85
CA ALA A 179 20.84 17.01 13.97
C ALA A 179 20.50 15.52 14.05
N GLN A 180 20.13 15.03 15.24
CA GLN A 180 19.74 13.64 15.44
C GLN A 180 18.35 13.38 14.84
N VAL A 181 17.39 14.30 14.99
CA VAL A 181 16.10 14.26 14.32
C VAL A 181 16.30 14.13 12.81
N MET A 182 17.12 14.99 12.22
CA MET A 182 17.40 15.00 10.79
C MET A 182 17.99 13.68 10.29
N SER A 183 18.93 13.09 11.02
CA SER A 183 19.60 11.86 10.61
C SER A 183 18.72 10.61 10.72
N THR A 184 17.85 10.53 11.71
CA THR A 184 17.01 9.35 11.97
C THR A 184 15.68 9.39 11.22
N PHE A 185 15.17 10.56 10.92
CA PHE A 185 13.94 10.77 10.17
C PHE A 185 13.99 10.14 8.77
N ASN A 186 15.14 10.19 8.10
CA ASN A 186 15.36 9.60 6.79
C ASN A 186 15.08 8.09 6.74
N ALA A 187 15.49 7.35 7.75
CA ALA A 187 15.36 5.90 7.77
C ALA A 187 13.89 5.46 7.89
N SER A 188 13.10 6.13 8.73
CA SER A 188 11.69 5.80 8.93
C SER A 188 10.84 6.13 7.71
N GLY A 189 10.99 7.32 7.15
CA GLY A 189 10.30 7.76 5.93
C GLY A 189 10.62 6.88 4.71
N ALA A 190 11.88 6.45 4.57
CA ALA A 190 12.30 5.54 3.50
C ALA A 190 11.61 4.17 3.61
N LEU A 191 11.55 3.57 4.79
CA LEU A 191 10.91 2.26 4.99
C LEU A 191 9.40 2.31 4.77
N ILE A 192 8.72 3.37 5.23
CA ILE A 192 7.29 3.58 4.94
C ILE A 192 7.08 3.73 3.43
N SER A 193 7.91 4.52 2.76
CA SER A 193 7.83 4.70 1.32
C SER A 193 7.98 3.37 0.58
N VAL A 194 8.96 2.53 0.95
CA VAL A 194 9.13 1.18 0.37
C VAL A 194 7.86 0.34 0.55
N LEU A 195 7.28 0.35 1.75
CA LEU A 195 6.07 -0.42 2.07
C LEU A 195 4.89 0.02 1.22
N VAL A 196 4.71 1.32 1.03
CA VAL A 196 3.64 1.91 0.20
C VAL A 196 3.88 1.63 -1.29
N TYR A 197 5.09 1.83 -1.80
CA TYR A 197 5.40 1.54 -3.20
C TYR A 197 5.22 0.05 -3.53
N LEU A 198 5.62 -0.85 -2.64
CA LEU A 198 5.35 -2.28 -2.80
C LEU A 198 3.84 -2.57 -2.88
N HIS A 199 3.02 -1.93 -2.03
CA HIS A 199 1.57 -2.07 -2.11
C HIS A 199 1.02 -1.56 -3.44
N ILE A 200 1.46 -0.40 -3.92
CA ILE A 200 1.06 0.18 -5.21
C ILE A 200 1.42 -0.76 -6.37
N ILE A 201 2.61 -1.35 -6.37
CA ILE A 201 3.02 -2.34 -7.40
C ILE A 201 2.09 -3.55 -7.39
N HIS A 202 1.79 -4.10 -6.22
CA HIS A 202 0.88 -5.25 -6.10
C HIS A 202 -0.56 -4.89 -6.53
N LEU A 203 -1.02 -3.68 -6.21
CA LEU A 203 -2.31 -3.17 -6.67
C LEU A 203 -2.36 -3.04 -8.19
N ALA A 204 -1.31 -2.49 -8.81
CA ALA A 204 -1.21 -2.38 -10.26
C ALA A 204 -1.28 -3.75 -10.93
N LEU A 205 -0.58 -4.75 -10.40
CA LEU A 205 -0.67 -6.14 -10.86
C LEU A 205 -2.10 -6.69 -10.72
N GLY A 206 -2.80 -6.38 -9.63
CA GLY A 206 -4.21 -6.73 -9.42
C GLY A 206 -5.13 -6.09 -10.46
N LEU A 207 -4.95 -4.80 -10.77
CA LEU A 207 -5.70 -4.08 -11.80
C LEU A 207 -5.44 -4.64 -13.20
N ILE A 208 -4.19 -4.95 -13.53
CA ILE A 208 -3.83 -5.59 -14.81
C ILE A 208 -4.51 -6.96 -14.92
N TYR A 209 -4.46 -7.76 -13.84
CA TYR A 209 -5.12 -9.06 -13.83
C TYR A 209 -6.64 -8.95 -13.98
N LEU A 210 -7.24 -7.92 -13.39
CA LEU A 210 -8.67 -7.61 -13.56
C LEU A 210 -9.01 -7.26 -15.02
N LEU A 211 -8.21 -6.42 -15.68
CA LEU A 211 -8.37 -6.08 -17.11
C LEU A 211 -8.25 -7.33 -18.01
N ILE A 212 -7.28 -8.20 -17.72
CA ILE A 212 -7.13 -9.47 -18.44
C ILE A 212 -8.40 -10.32 -18.30
N ASN A 213 -9.00 -10.39 -17.10
CA ASN A 213 -10.22 -11.16 -16.87
C ASN A 213 -11.45 -10.50 -17.53
N ILE A 214 -11.56 -9.18 -17.55
CA ILE A 214 -12.60 -8.45 -18.30
C ILE A 214 -12.50 -8.80 -19.80
N ASN A 215 -11.29 -8.73 -20.36
CA ASN A 215 -11.09 -9.08 -21.77
C ASN A 215 -11.40 -10.56 -22.05
N ARG A 216 -10.97 -11.48 -21.19
CA ARG A 216 -11.28 -12.92 -21.30
C ARG A 216 -12.78 -13.19 -21.23
N LEU A 217 -13.52 -12.45 -20.41
CA LEU A 217 -14.97 -12.55 -20.31
C LEU A 217 -15.63 -12.02 -21.58
N ARG A 218 -15.14 -10.89 -22.13
CA ARG A 218 -15.62 -10.29 -23.37
C ARG A 218 -15.48 -11.23 -24.56
N ILE A 219 -14.36 -11.95 -24.68
CA ILE A 219 -14.10 -12.88 -25.80
C ILE A 219 -14.63 -14.31 -25.54
N GLY A 220 -15.44 -14.50 -24.48
CA GLY A 220 -16.08 -15.78 -24.19
C GLY A 220 -15.15 -16.87 -23.63
N LYS A 221 -13.91 -16.55 -23.25
CA LYS A 221 -12.96 -17.51 -22.63
C LYS A 221 -13.27 -17.82 -21.18
N LEU A 222 -14.10 -17.01 -20.51
CA LEU A 222 -14.61 -17.25 -19.17
C LEU A 222 -16.09 -17.58 -19.22
N SER A 223 -16.51 -18.59 -18.45
CA SER A 223 -17.89 -19.07 -18.39
C SER A 223 -18.17 -19.66 -17.00
N ALA A 224 -19.41 -20.06 -16.76
CA ALA A 224 -19.78 -20.76 -15.52
C ALA A 224 -18.95 -22.03 -15.27
N SER A 225 -18.50 -22.72 -16.31
CA SER A 225 -17.61 -23.89 -16.21
C SER A 225 -16.13 -23.53 -16.07
N ASN A 226 -15.72 -22.33 -16.48
CA ASN A 226 -14.32 -21.87 -16.46
C ASN A 226 -14.19 -20.49 -15.79
N TYR A 227 -14.59 -20.38 -14.52
CA TYR A 227 -14.57 -19.14 -13.73
C TYR A 227 -13.33 -18.99 -12.84
N MET A 228 -12.43 -19.98 -12.83
CA MET A 228 -11.34 -20.07 -11.85
C MET A 228 -10.38 -18.88 -11.90
N SER A 229 -10.06 -18.37 -13.09
CA SER A 229 -9.19 -17.20 -13.24
C SER A 229 -9.81 -15.97 -12.56
N LEU A 230 -11.12 -15.78 -12.70
CA LEU A 230 -11.83 -14.69 -12.05
C LEU A 230 -11.93 -14.91 -10.53
N HIS A 231 -12.14 -16.13 -10.08
CA HIS A 231 -12.17 -16.46 -8.65
C HIS A 231 -10.80 -16.19 -7.98
N ALA A 232 -9.71 -16.59 -8.63
CA ALA A 232 -8.36 -16.30 -8.15
C ALA A 232 -8.07 -14.79 -8.09
N ASN A 233 -8.52 -14.02 -9.09
CA ASN A 233 -8.44 -12.57 -9.05
C ASN A 233 -9.26 -11.98 -7.88
N GLY A 234 -10.46 -12.51 -7.61
CA GLY A 234 -11.27 -12.11 -6.47
C GLY A 234 -10.56 -12.34 -5.12
N MET A 235 -9.94 -13.50 -4.95
CA MET A 235 -9.15 -13.81 -3.75
C MET A 235 -8.00 -12.79 -3.57
N TYR A 236 -7.27 -12.54 -4.65
CA TYR A 236 -6.17 -11.57 -4.64
C TYR A 236 -6.66 -10.15 -4.34
N TRP A 237 -7.76 -9.71 -4.96
CA TRP A 237 -8.37 -8.39 -4.76
C TRP A 237 -8.79 -8.15 -3.31
N HIS A 238 -9.52 -9.09 -2.71
CA HIS A 238 -9.93 -9.00 -1.31
C HIS A 238 -8.72 -9.00 -0.37
N PHE A 239 -7.72 -9.83 -0.65
CA PHE A 239 -6.48 -9.84 0.11
C PHE A 239 -5.76 -8.47 0.05
N MET A 240 -5.64 -7.86 -1.14
CA MET A 240 -5.02 -6.54 -1.31
C MET A 240 -5.80 -5.44 -0.56
N GLY A 241 -7.14 -5.53 -0.54
CA GLY A 241 -7.97 -4.63 0.25
C GLY A 241 -7.74 -4.78 1.76
N ILE A 242 -7.68 -6.01 2.27
CA ILE A 242 -7.37 -6.29 3.68
C ILE A 242 -5.96 -5.81 4.03
N LEU A 243 -5.00 -6.07 3.16
CA LEU A 243 -3.63 -5.60 3.33
C LEU A 243 -3.57 -4.07 3.43
N TRP A 244 -4.34 -3.34 2.58
CA TRP A 244 -4.41 -1.88 2.68
C TRP A 244 -4.98 -1.41 4.02
N VAL A 245 -6.08 -2.02 4.49
CA VAL A 245 -6.64 -1.71 5.82
C VAL A 245 -5.59 -1.93 6.92
N TYR A 246 -4.86 -3.04 6.85
CA TYR A 246 -3.76 -3.32 7.78
C TYR A 246 -2.67 -2.25 7.73
N LEU A 247 -2.21 -1.87 6.53
CA LEU A 247 -1.18 -0.85 6.35
C LEU A 247 -1.64 0.52 6.83
N PHE A 248 -2.88 0.89 6.54
CA PHE A 248 -3.47 2.13 7.01
C PHE A 248 -3.49 2.19 8.55
N LEU A 249 -3.99 1.15 9.20
CA LEU A 249 -4.00 1.07 10.66
C LEU A 249 -2.57 1.04 11.24
N PHE A 250 -1.67 0.31 10.60
CA PHE A 250 -0.29 0.22 11.04
C PHE A 250 0.41 1.58 10.98
N VAL A 251 0.35 2.26 9.83
CA VAL A 251 1.09 3.52 9.62
C VAL A 251 0.53 4.69 10.42
N PHE A 252 -0.79 4.75 10.62
CA PHE A 252 -1.41 5.93 11.23
C PHE A 252 -1.85 5.77 12.68
N PHE A 253 -1.99 4.54 13.20
CA PHE A 253 -2.53 4.31 14.55
C PHE A 253 -1.68 3.39 15.43
N ILE A 254 -0.94 2.46 14.87
CA ILE A 254 -0.13 1.51 15.65
C ILE A 254 1.31 2.02 15.76
N TYR A 255 1.76 2.68 14.74
CA TYR A 255 3.09 3.19 14.59
C TYR A 255 3.12 4.68 14.81
#